data_730f23f57e5c1d578cbe46d3bf77d1a2
#
_entry.id   730f23f57e5c1d578cbe46d3bf77d1a2
#
_cell.length_a   1.000
_cell.length_b   1.000
_cell.length_c   1.000
_cell.angle_alpha   90.00
_cell.angle_beta   90.00
_cell.angle_gamma   90.00
#
_symmetry.space_group_name_H-M   'P 1'
#
loop_
_entity.id
_entity.type
_entity.pdbx_description
1 polymer ?
#
loop_
_entity_poly.entity_id
_entity_poly.type
_entity_poly.pdbx_seq_one_letter_code
_entity_poly.pdbx_strand_id
1 'polypeptide(L)'
;TDFDAAAETVFNRLTQFERGGTKVLPGLAESWDVSDDGKTYTFHLRKGVKFHSTDYFKPTREFNADDVLFTFERMLDKDHPFRKAYPTEFPYFTDMGLDKNIARVEKLDEHTVKFTLNEVDAAFIQNLAMPFPSIQSAEYAAQLLKQGKASDINQKPIGTGPFVFSRYQKDAQIRFKGNKDYWKPDEVKVDNLIFAINTDASVRAQKLKAGECQITLNPRPADLDALKKDPNLNLPSQAGFNLGYIAYNVTHKPFDKLEVRQALDMAVNKKAIIDAVYQGAGQLASNGMPPTQWSYDETIKDAPYDPAKARELLKKAGVAEGTEITLWAMPVQRPYNPNAKLMAEMLQNDWAKIGIKAKIVTYEWGEYIKRAKGGEHDAMLIGWSGDNGDPDNWLGTLYGCDAVDGNNFSKWCDAGYDKLVKDAKRTTDQGKRTELYKQAQHILKEQVPITPIAHSTVYQPMRKTVHDFRISPFGLNSFYEVSVGK
;
A
#
# COMPACT_ATOMS: atom_id res chain seq x y z
N THR A 1 -5.15 -1.14 -9.99
CA THR A 1 -4.47 -1.87 -11.08
C THR A 1 -4.93 -3.32 -11.12
N ASP A 2 -4.49 -4.09 -12.12
CA ASP A 2 -4.84 -5.49 -12.32
C ASP A 2 -4.54 -6.37 -11.10
N PHE A 3 -3.42 -6.10 -10.44
CA PHE A 3 -3.01 -6.77 -9.20
C PHE A 3 -4.04 -6.55 -8.08
N ASP A 4 -4.44 -5.33 -7.83
CA ASP A 4 -5.39 -4.99 -6.76
C ASP A 4 -6.79 -5.58 -7.06
N ALA A 5 -7.18 -5.58 -8.33
CA ALA A 5 -8.45 -6.16 -8.75
C ALA A 5 -8.50 -7.68 -8.55
N ALA A 6 -7.40 -8.40 -8.79
CA ALA A 6 -7.34 -9.86 -8.66
C ALA A 6 -7.17 -10.33 -7.21
N ALA A 7 -6.42 -9.61 -6.40
CA ALA A 7 -6.05 -10.05 -5.05
C ALA A 7 -7.25 -10.30 -4.14
N GLU A 8 -8.27 -9.44 -4.20
CA GLU A 8 -9.47 -9.56 -3.35
C GLU A 8 -10.64 -10.28 -4.07
N THR A 9 -10.50 -10.59 -5.35
CA THR A 9 -11.54 -11.25 -6.14
C THR A 9 -11.20 -12.71 -6.43
N VAL A 10 -10.04 -12.96 -7.02
CA VAL A 10 -9.63 -14.28 -7.52
C VAL A 10 -8.96 -15.12 -6.44
N PHE A 11 -8.23 -14.50 -5.53
CA PHE A 11 -7.35 -15.20 -4.61
C PHE A 11 -7.82 -15.16 -3.16
N ASN A 12 -7.32 -16.13 -2.38
CA ASN A 12 -7.27 -16.07 -0.93
C ASN A 12 -5.81 -16.23 -0.46
N ARG A 13 -5.57 -15.92 0.79
CA ARG A 13 -4.28 -15.99 1.46
C ARG A 13 -4.37 -16.88 2.69
N LEU A 14 -3.26 -17.22 3.30
CA LEU A 14 -3.26 -18.01 4.54
C LEU A 14 -3.99 -17.29 5.68
N THR A 15 -3.77 -15.98 5.78
CA THR A 15 -4.49 -15.07 6.67
C THR A 15 -5.16 -13.99 5.86
N GLN A 16 -6.14 -13.31 6.44
CA GLN A 16 -6.87 -12.21 5.77
C GLN A 16 -7.17 -11.09 6.76
N PHE A 17 -7.38 -9.90 6.24
CA PHE A 17 -7.83 -8.79 7.07
C PHE A 17 -9.35 -8.85 7.29
N GLU A 18 -9.77 -8.40 8.47
CA GLU A 18 -11.16 -8.09 8.74
C GLU A 18 -11.69 -7.07 7.72
N ARG A 19 -12.89 -7.27 7.25
CA ARG A 19 -13.52 -6.32 6.31
C ARG A 19 -13.71 -4.95 6.97
N GLY A 20 -13.18 -3.92 6.33
CA GLY A 20 -13.23 -2.55 6.84
C GLY A 20 -12.36 -2.28 8.05
N GLY A 21 -11.50 -3.23 8.44
CA GLY A 21 -10.62 -3.12 9.60
C GLY A 21 -9.19 -3.57 9.33
N THR A 22 -8.38 -3.60 10.38
CA THR A 22 -6.95 -3.95 10.32
C THR A 22 -6.65 -5.27 11.04
N LYS A 23 -7.63 -5.86 11.69
CA LYS A 23 -7.46 -7.13 12.41
C LYS A 23 -7.22 -8.27 11.44
N VAL A 24 -6.26 -9.13 11.78
CA VAL A 24 -5.97 -10.35 11.02
C VAL A 24 -6.86 -11.48 11.48
N LEU A 25 -7.48 -12.16 10.53
CA LEU A 25 -8.37 -13.29 10.71
C LEU A 25 -7.83 -14.53 9.97
N PRO A 26 -8.28 -15.74 10.32
CA PRO A 26 -8.04 -16.94 9.51
C PRO A 26 -8.53 -16.79 8.07
N GLY A 27 -7.71 -17.23 7.13
CA GLY A 27 -8.04 -17.33 5.71
C GLY A 27 -8.05 -18.79 5.26
N LEU A 28 -7.16 -19.17 4.35
CA LEU A 28 -6.96 -20.57 3.95
C LEU A 28 -6.33 -21.41 5.07
N ALA A 29 -5.64 -20.79 6.02
CA ALA A 29 -5.31 -21.43 7.29
C ALA A 29 -6.44 -21.20 8.29
N GLU A 30 -6.95 -22.26 8.88
CA GLU A 30 -7.98 -22.20 9.94
C GLU A 30 -7.38 -21.69 11.24
N SER A 31 -6.13 -22.04 11.50
CA SER A 31 -5.36 -21.69 12.68
C SER A 31 -3.87 -21.82 12.42
N TRP A 32 -3.08 -21.34 13.36
CA TRP A 32 -1.63 -21.50 13.35
C TRP A 32 -1.07 -21.53 14.76
N ASP A 33 0.03 -22.25 14.93
CA ASP A 33 0.78 -22.32 16.16
C ASP A 33 2.13 -21.61 15.98
N VAL A 34 2.56 -20.86 16.99
CA VAL A 34 3.84 -20.18 17.01
C VAL A 34 4.70 -20.81 18.09
N SER A 35 5.95 -21.15 17.75
CA SER A 35 6.91 -21.70 18.72
C SER A 35 7.28 -20.67 19.80
N ASP A 36 7.76 -21.14 20.96
CA ASP A 36 8.13 -20.28 22.09
C ASP A 36 9.20 -19.24 21.73
N ASP A 37 10.11 -19.58 20.81
CA ASP A 37 11.14 -18.67 20.31
C ASP A 37 10.63 -17.68 19.24
N GLY A 38 9.37 -17.81 18.85
CA GLY A 38 8.71 -16.91 17.85
C GLY A 38 9.20 -17.10 16.42
N LYS A 39 9.96 -18.14 16.11
CA LYS A 39 10.58 -18.33 14.79
C LYS A 39 9.92 -19.39 13.93
N THR A 40 9.02 -20.18 14.48
CA THR A 40 8.35 -21.26 13.75
C THR A 40 6.84 -21.05 13.78
N TYR A 41 6.24 -21.06 12.59
CA TYR A 41 4.79 -20.94 12.40
C TYR A 41 4.28 -22.21 11.71
N THR A 42 3.37 -22.93 12.37
CA THR A 42 2.72 -24.12 11.82
C THR A 42 1.28 -23.79 11.48
N PHE A 43 0.95 -23.78 10.19
CA PHE A 43 -0.38 -23.45 9.68
C PHE A 43 -1.18 -24.72 9.44
N HIS A 44 -2.40 -24.75 9.97
CA HIS A 44 -3.39 -25.80 9.74
C HIS A 44 -4.33 -25.34 8.62
N LEU A 45 -4.23 -25.98 7.47
CA LEU A 45 -4.91 -25.56 6.26
C LEU A 45 -6.35 -26.06 6.20
N ARG A 46 -7.21 -25.23 5.67
CA ARG A 46 -8.63 -25.51 5.46
C ARG A 46 -8.80 -26.61 4.41
N LYS A 47 -9.72 -27.54 4.69
CA LYS A 47 -10.12 -28.60 3.77
C LYS A 47 -11.37 -28.19 2.98
N GLY A 48 -11.61 -28.84 1.85
CA GLY A 48 -12.81 -28.60 1.05
C GLY A 48 -12.79 -27.31 0.25
N VAL A 49 -11.62 -26.71 0.03
CA VAL A 49 -11.45 -25.48 -0.75
C VAL A 49 -11.12 -25.83 -2.20
N LYS A 50 -11.98 -25.37 -3.11
CA LYS A 50 -11.83 -25.61 -4.54
C LYS A 50 -11.13 -24.46 -5.25
N PHE A 51 -10.23 -24.78 -6.18
CA PHE A 51 -9.75 -23.83 -7.16
C PHE A 51 -10.81 -23.56 -8.22
N HIS A 52 -10.73 -22.40 -8.86
CA HIS A 52 -11.61 -22.02 -9.95
C HIS A 52 -11.50 -22.99 -11.12
N SER A 53 -12.65 -23.33 -11.72
CA SER A 53 -12.74 -24.09 -12.96
C SER A 53 -13.12 -23.15 -14.10
N THR A 54 -12.30 -23.10 -15.14
CA THR A 54 -12.46 -22.20 -16.29
C THR A 54 -12.24 -22.96 -17.60
N ASP A 55 -12.41 -22.29 -18.72
CA ASP A 55 -12.11 -22.87 -20.04
C ASP A 55 -10.61 -23.16 -20.22
N TYR A 56 -9.75 -22.48 -19.49
CA TYR A 56 -8.29 -22.63 -19.61
C TYR A 56 -7.66 -23.49 -18.50
N PHE A 57 -8.44 -23.85 -17.45
CA PHE A 57 -7.98 -24.74 -16.38
C PHE A 57 -9.13 -25.51 -15.73
N LYS A 58 -8.97 -26.82 -15.61
CA LYS A 58 -9.88 -27.71 -14.87
C LYS A 58 -9.11 -28.37 -13.74
N PRO A 59 -9.34 -27.94 -12.47
CA PRO A 59 -8.64 -28.54 -11.33
C PRO A 59 -9.02 -30.02 -11.15
N THR A 60 -8.04 -30.84 -10.79
CA THR A 60 -8.25 -32.28 -10.48
C THR A 60 -8.24 -32.54 -8.99
N ARG A 61 -7.86 -31.58 -8.19
CA ARG A 61 -7.83 -31.67 -6.73
C ARG A 61 -8.20 -30.34 -6.07
N GLU A 62 -8.50 -30.39 -4.79
CA GLU A 62 -8.71 -29.23 -3.94
C GLU A 62 -7.38 -28.60 -3.50
N PHE A 63 -7.47 -27.39 -2.92
CA PHE A 63 -6.36 -26.71 -2.29
C PHE A 63 -5.72 -27.57 -1.19
N ASN A 64 -4.39 -27.61 -1.18
CA ASN A 64 -3.61 -28.27 -0.14
C ASN A 64 -2.23 -27.60 0.07
N ALA A 65 -1.38 -28.23 0.87
CA ALA A 65 -0.04 -27.77 1.20
C ALA A 65 0.87 -27.54 -0.01
N ASP A 66 0.72 -28.29 -1.09
CA ASP A 66 1.55 -28.13 -2.29
C ASP A 66 1.37 -26.76 -2.95
N ASP A 67 0.19 -26.16 -2.83
CA ASP A 67 -0.09 -24.83 -3.38
C ASP A 67 0.59 -23.75 -2.55
N VAL A 68 0.64 -23.92 -1.23
CA VAL A 68 1.39 -23.03 -0.34
C VAL A 68 2.89 -23.12 -0.64
N LEU A 69 3.43 -24.32 -0.76
CA LEU A 69 4.84 -24.53 -1.10
C LEU A 69 5.18 -23.87 -2.44
N PHE A 70 4.41 -24.13 -3.48
CA PHE A 70 4.64 -23.52 -4.79
C PHE A 70 4.68 -21.98 -4.72
N THR A 71 3.70 -21.38 -4.02
CA THR A 71 3.58 -19.93 -3.92
C THR A 71 4.81 -19.31 -3.27
N PHE A 72 5.26 -19.86 -2.16
CA PHE A 72 6.40 -19.30 -1.42
C PHE A 72 7.75 -19.69 -1.98
N GLU A 73 7.94 -20.93 -2.43
CA GLU A 73 9.19 -21.37 -3.06
C GLU A 73 9.48 -20.59 -4.34
N ARG A 74 8.47 -20.26 -5.13
CA ARG A 74 8.62 -19.40 -6.30
C ARG A 74 9.18 -18.02 -5.93
N MET A 75 8.78 -17.47 -4.79
CA MET A 75 9.28 -16.18 -4.31
C MET A 75 10.66 -16.27 -3.68
N LEU A 76 10.94 -17.37 -2.97
CA LEU A 76 12.20 -17.60 -2.24
C LEU A 76 13.34 -18.01 -3.16
N ASP A 77 13.09 -18.94 -4.06
CA ASP A 77 14.10 -19.56 -4.91
C ASP A 77 14.14 -18.95 -6.31
N LYS A 78 15.22 -18.20 -6.59
CA LYS A 78 15.45 -17.61 -7.92
C LYS A 78 15.66 -18.68 -9.00
N ASP A 79 16.05 -19.88 -8.62
CA ASP A 79 16.25 -21.02 -9.50
C ASP A 79 15.02 -21.91 -9.67
N HIS A 80 13.92 -21.58 -9.00
CA HIS A 80 12.66 -22.31 -9.14
C HIS A 80 12.25 -22.40 -10.62
N PRO A 81 11.89 -23.60 -11.14
CA PRO A 81 11.61 -23.81 -12.56
C PRO A 81 10.56 -22.85 -13.14
N PHE A 82 9.51 -22.55 -12.38
CA PHE A 82 8.50 -21.60 -12.81
C PHE A 82 9.02 -20.16 -12.89
N ARG A 83 9.87 -19.76 -11.92
CA ARG A 83 10.47 -18.42 -11.90
C ARG A 83 11.48 -18.25 -13.05
N LYS A 84 12.20 -19.30 -13.42
CA LYS A 84 13.07 -19.31 -14.62
C LYS A 84 12.27 -19.19 -15.92
N ALA A 85 11.14 -19.88 -16.01
CA ALA A 85 10.26 -19.83 -17.18
C ALA A 85 9.54 -18.47 -17.32
N TYR A 86 9.24 -17.83 -16.20
CA TYR A 86 8.63 -16.50 -16.15
C TYR A 86 9.32 -15.63 -15.08
N PRO A 87 10.44 -15.01 -15.42
CA PRO A 87 11.18 -14.15 -14.51
C PRO A 87 10.30 -13.02 -13.97
N THR A 88 10.18 -12.94 -12.65
CA THR A 88 9.33 -11.97 -11.97
C THR A 88 10.03 -11.52 -10.70
N GLU A 89 10.01 -10.22 -10.43
CA GLU A 89 10.42 -9.65 -9.15
C GLU A 89 9.21 -9.58 -8.20
N PHE A 90 9.50 -9.69 -6.90
CA PHE A 90 8.48 -9.66 -5.84
C PHE A 90 8.82 -8.54 -4.82
N PRO A 91 8.58 -7.25 -5.21
CA PRO A 91 9.04 -6.11 -4.40
C PRO A 91 8.57 -6.12 -2.96
N TYR A 92 7.29 -6.38 -2.71
CA TYR A 92 6.77 -6.44 -1.33
C TYR A 92 7.45 -7.53 -0.50
N PHE A 93 7.71 -8.67 -1.10
CA PHE A 93 8.37 -9.78 -0.43
C PHE A 93 9.81 -9.45 -0.04
N THR A 94 10.56 -8.81 -0.93
CA THR A 94 11.95 -8.40 -0.69
C THR A 94 12.05 -7.15 0.19
N ASP A 95 11.20 -6.15 -0.02
CA ASP A 95 11.22 -4.90 0.75
C ASP A 95 10.87 -5.13 2.24
N MET A 96 10.09 -6.16 2.53
CA MET A 96 9.78 -6.58 3.90
C MET A 96 10.82 -7.53 4.49
N GLY A 97 11.86 -7.86 3.74
CA GLY A 97 12.93 -8.74 4.17
C GLY A 97 12.53 -10.21 4.30
N LEU A 98 11.40 -10.62 3.75
CA LEU A 98 10.90 -12.00 3.86
C LEU A 98 11.77 -12.99 3.08
N ASP A 99 12.38 -12.56 1.99
CA ASP A 99 13.33 -13.33 1.20
C ASP A 99 14.59 -13.74 2.00
N LYS A 100 14.99 -12.92 2.96
CA LYS A 100 16.13 -13.18 3.85
C LYS A 100 15.70 -13.86 5.16
N ASN A 101 14.48 -13.61 5.59
CA ASN A 101 14.02 -14.08 6.89
C ASN A 101 13.35 -15.45 6.86
N ILE A 102 12.66 -15.82 5.80
CA ILE A 102 12.07 -17.16 5.66
C ILE A 102 13.20 -18.13 5.29
N ALA A 103 13.63 -18.93 6.28
CA ALA A 103 14.68 -19.94 6.07
C ALA A 103 14.17 -21.10 5.21
N ARG A 104 12.93 -21.54 5.45
CA ARG A 104 12.28 -22.61 4.69
C ARG A 104 10.79 -22.69 4.94
N VAL A 105 10.11 -23.31 4.00
CA VAL A 105 8.69 -23.68 4.06
C VAL A 105 8.61 -25.20 3.84
N GLU A 106 7.97 -25.93 4.76
CA GLU A 106 7.93 -27.37 4.76
C GLU A 106 6.49 -27.88 4.78
N LYS A 107 6.19 -28.86 3.91
CA LYS A 107 4.97 -29.64 4.00
C LYS A 107 5.12 -30.72 5.06
N LEU A 108 4.31 -30.65 6.12
CA LEU A 108 4.28 -31.69 7.16
C LEU A 108 3.28 -32.80 6.75
N ASP A 109 2.12 -32.40 6.22
CA ASP A 109 1.13 -33.28 5.61
C ASP A 109 0.32 -32.51 4.57
N GLU A 110 -0.73 -33.11 4.00
CA GLU A 110 -1.57 -32.47 2.97
C GLU A 110 -2.21 -31.15 3.41
N HIS A 111 -2.40 -30.94 4.72
CA HIS A 111 -3.08 -29.76 5.27
C HIS A 111 -2.30 -29.10 6.41
N THR A 112 -1.00 -29.31 6.48
CA THR A 112 -0.15 -28.69 7.48
C THR A 112 1.17 -28.23 6.86
N VAL A 113 1.46 -26.93 7.02
CA VAL A 113 2.66 -26.29 6.49
C VAL A 113 3.39 -25.58 7.61
N LYS A 114 4.71 -25.70 7.61
CA LYS A 114 5.58 -25.07 8.62
C LYS A 114 6.52 -24.06 7.96
N PHE A 115 6.50 -22.84 8.48
CA PHE A 115 7.45 -21.78 8.14
C PHE A 115 8.49 -21.67 9.25
N THR A 116 9.75 -21.65 8.88
CA THR A 116 10.86 -21.39 9.81
C THR A 116 11.50 -20.06 9.43
N LEU A 117 11.57 -19.13 10.39
CA LEU A 117 12.20 -17.83 10.23
C LEU A 117 13.61 -17.84 10.82
N ASN A 118 14.54 -17.10 10.22
CA ASN A 118 15.87 -16.87 10.77
C ASN A 118 15.80 -15.98 12.01
N GLU A 119 14.92 -14.99 12.02
CA GLU A 119 14.71 -14.05 13.12
C GLU A 119 13.23 -13.89 13.40
N VAL A 120 12.88 -13.48 14.61
CA VAL A 120 11.51 -13.11 14.97
C VAL A 120 11.06 -11.95 14.08
N ASP A 121 9.87 -12.09 13.51
CA ASP A 121 9.18 -11.04 12.76
C ASP A 121 7.77 -10.84 13.34
N ALA A 122 7.60 -9.81 14.13
CA ALA A 122 6.32 -9.52 14.79
C ALA A 122 5.20 -9.14 13.80
N ALA A 123 5.55 -8.75 12.57
CA ALA A 123 4.59 -8.41 11.51
C ALA A 123 4.32 -9.59 10.55
N PHE A 124 4.88 -10.77 10.79
CA PHE A 124 4.82 -11.90 9.84
C PHE A 124 3.38 -12.29 9.45
N ILE A 125 2.50 -12.41 10.44
CA ILE A 125 1.08 -12.77 10.21
C ILE A 125 0.34 -11.68 9.42
N GLN A 126 0.59 -10.41 9.73
CA GLN A 126 0.03 -9.28 8.99
C GLN A 126 0.53 -9.24 7.55
N ASN A 127 1.81 -9.52 7.33
CA ASN A 127 2.39 -9.60 6.00
C ASN A 127 1.74 -10.70 5.15
N LEU A 128 1.38 -11.84 5.75
CA LEU A 128 0.70 -12.93 5.05
C LEU A 128 -0.75 -12.61 4.66
N ALA A 129 -1.36 -11.60 5.27
CA ALA A 129 -2.70 -11.12 4.92
C ALA A 129 -2.69 -10.11 3.76
N MET A 130 -1.53 -9.58 3.40
CA MET A 130 -1.37 -8.65 2.27
C MET A 130 -1.64 -9.34 0.92
N PRO A 131 -1.89 -8.57 -0.15
CA PRO A 131 -2.16 -9.15 -1.48
C PRO A 131 -1.04 -9.99 -2.09
N PHE A 132 0.24 -9.66 -1.84
CA PHE A 132 1.35 -10.29 -2.54
C PHE A 132 1.51 -11.80 -2.30
N PRO A 133 1.19 -12.37 -1.12
CA PRO A 133 1.29 -13.82 -0.91
C PRO A 133 -0.02 -14.55 -1.22
N SER A 134 -0.77 -14.07 -2.20
CA SER A 134 -1.96 -14.77 -2.71
C SER A 134 -1.62 -16.16 -3.17
N ILE A 135 -2.34 -17.16 -2.68
CA ILE A 135 -2.04 -18.57 -2.95
C ILE A 135 -2.39 -18.96 -4.38
N GLN A 136 -1.39 -19.48 -5.09
CA GLN A 136 -1.48 -19.93 -6.47
C GLN A 136 -1.67 -21.45 -6.53
N SER A 137 -2.33 -21.94 -7.58
CA SER A 137 -2.47 -23.37 -7.82
C SER A 137 -1.17 -23.97 -8.38
N ALA A 138 -0.58 -24.91 -7.65
CA ALA A 138 0.59 -25.66 -8.11
C ALA A 138 0.26 -26.50 -9.37
N GLU A 139 -0.94 -27.07 -9.42
CA GLU A 139 -1.42 -27.83 -10.56
C GLU A 139 -1.55 -26.98 -11.83
N TYR A 140 -2.12 -25.78 -11.71
CA TYR A 140 -2.21 -24.84 -12.82
C TYR A 140 -0.82 -24.38 -13.29
N ALA A 141 0.07 -24.07 -12.37
CA ALA A 141 1.44 -23.71 -12.69
C ALA A 141 2.18 -24.82 -13.45
N ALA A 142 2.02 -26.08 -13.03
CA ALA A 142 2.58 -27.23 -13.74
C ALA A 142 2.01 -27.38 -15.16
N GLN A 143 0.71 -27.16 -15.34
CA GLN A 143 0.08 -27.13 -16.67
C GLN A 143 0.70 -26.05 -17.56
N LEU A 144 0.84 -24.83 -17.03
CA LEU A 144 1.40 -23.70 -17.77
C LEU A 144 2.86 -23.92 -18.17
N LEU A 145 3.67 -24.50 -17.27
CA LEU A 145 5.04 -24.88 -17.59
C LEU A 145 5.11 -25.88 -18.74
N LYS A 146 4.29 -26.94 -18.67
CA LYS A 146 4.22 -27.97 -19.71
C LYS A 146 3.81 -27.39 -21.04
N GLN A 147 2.93 -26.40 -21.05
CA GLN A 147 2.42 -25.75 -22.26
C GLN A 147 3.36 -24.63 -22.78
N GLY A 148 4.42 -24.28 -22.06
CA GLY A 148 5.27 -23.14 -22.40
C GLY A 148 4.56 -21.78 -22.26
N LYS A 149 3.57 -21.66 -21.37
CA LYS A 149 2.72 -20.48 -21.17
C LYS A 149 2.79 -19.93 -19.74
N ALA A 150 3.95 -19.97 -19.10
CA ALA A 150 4.11 -19.57 -17.71
C ALA A 150 3.62 -18.14 -17.42
N SER A 151 3.73 -17.21 -18.37
CA SER A 151 3.22 -15.83 -18.22
C SER A 151 1.69 -15.73 -18.06
N ASP A 152 0.94 -16.74 -18.49
CA ASP A 152 -0.52 -16.77 -18.37
C ASP A 152 -0.98 -16.83 -16.90
N ILE A 153 -0.11 -17.17 -15.97
CA ILE A 153 -0.46 -17.20 -14.54
C ILE A 153 -0.97 -15.85 -14.05
N ASN A 154 -0.46 -14.74 -14.58
CA ASN A 154 -0.89 -13.39 -14.24
C ASN A 154 -2.03 -12.87 -15.15
N GLN A 155 -2.11 -13.35 -16.38
CA GLN A 155 -3.09 -12.86 -17.35
C GLN A 155 -4.40 -13.63 -17.32
N LYS A 156 -4.33 -14.89 -16.93
CA LYS A 156 -5.47 -15.82 -16.77
C LYS A 156 -5.41 -16.42 -15.36
N PRO A 157 -5.72 -15.62 -14.34
CA PRO A 157 -5.51 -16.04 -12.95
C PRO A 157 -6.47 -17.14 -12.54
N ILE A 158 -5.95 -18.07 -11.72
CA ILE A 158 -6.70 -19.13 -11.05
C ILE A 158 -6.43 -19.04 -9.56
N GLY A 159 -7.48 -18.91 -8.78
CA GLY A 159 -7.40 -18.87 -7.33
C GLY A 159 -8.56 -19.61 -6.67
N THR A 160 -8.72 -19.37 -5.39
CA THR A 160 -9.79 -19.95 -4.57
C THR A 160 -10.81 -18.90 -4.11
N GLY A 161 -10.69 -17.66 -4.59
CA GLY A 161 -11.44 -16.51 -4.12
C GLY A 161 -12.92 -16.48 -4.54
N PRO A 162 -13.66 -15.46 -4.08
CA PRO A 162 -15.11 -15.37 -4.27
C PRO A 162 -15.55 -15.09 -5.70
N PHE A 163 -14.64 -14.68 -6.57
CA PHE A 163 -14.94 -14.36 -7.96
C PHE A 163 -13.98 -15.04 -8.92
N VAL A 164 -14.51 -15.52 -10.02
CA VAL A 164 -13.77 -16.20 -11.10
C VAL A 164 -13.50 -15.21 -12.21
N PHE A 165 -12.24 -15.09 -12.64
CA PHE A 165 -11.85 -14.27 -13.77
C PHE A 165 -12.57 -14.67 -15.05
N SER A 166 -13.10 -13.70 -15.77
CA SER A 166 -13.81 -13.94 -17.03
C SER A 166 -13.11 -13.27 -18.21
N ARG A 167 -12.79 -11.98 -18.10
CA ARG A 167 -12.22 -11.24 -19.24
C ARG A 167 -11.49 -9.99 -18.75
N TYR A 168 -10.37 -9.68 -19.38
CA TYR A 168 -9.67 -8.40 -19.29
C TYR A 168 -9.61 -7.74 -20.67
N GLN A 169 -10.08 -6.52 -20.76
CA GLN A 169 -9.94 -5.66 -21.91
C GLN A 169 -9.14 -4.43 -21.44
N LYS A 170 -7.92 -4.32 -21.94
CA LYS A 170 -6.99 -3.27 -21.52
C LYS A 170 -7.62 -1.88 -21.64
N ASP A 171 -7.41 -1.07 -20.62
CA ASP A 171 -7.90 0.30 -20.49
C ASP A 171 -9.45 0.46 -20.54
N ALA A 172 -10.18 -0.63 -20.55
CA ALA A 172 -11.64 -0.62 -20.60
C ALA A 172 -12.30 -1.30 -19.39
N GLN A 173 -12.04 -2.58 -19.17
CA GLN A 173 -12.71 -3.32 -18.11
C GLN A 173 -12.03 -4.62 -17.72
N ILE A 174 -12.28 -5.05 -16.47
CA ILE A 174 -11.99 -6.39 -16.01
C ILE A 174 -13.30 -7.00 -15.52
N ARG A 175 -13.61 -8.21 -15.97
CA ARG A 175 -14.86 -8.91 -15.63
C ARG A 175 -14.61 -10.17 -14.85
N PHE A 176 -15.45 -10.37 -13.84
CA PHE A 176 -15.47 -11.56 -12.98
C PHE A 176 -16.88 -12.07 -12.83
N LYS A 177 -17.00 -13.37 -12.58
CA LYS A 177 -18.27 -14.03 -12.19
C LYS A 177 -18.22 -14.47 -10.75
N GLY A 178 -19.34 -14.40 -10.05
CA GLY A 178 -19.45 -14.96 -8.70
C GLY A 178 -19.11 -16.43 -8.67
N ASN A 179 -18.27 -16.82 -7.72
CA ASN A 179 -17.85 -18.22 -7.54
C ASN A 179 -18.89 -18.99 -6.74
N LYS A 180 -19.69 -19.81 -7.39
CA LYS A 180 -20.73 -20.62 -6.75
C LYS A 180 -20.18 -21.75 -5.87
N ASP A 181 -18.92 -22.12 -6.09
CA ASP A 181 -18.22 -23.16 -5.33
C ASP A 181 -17.28 -22.56 -4.26
N TYR A 182 -17.45 -21.28 -3.94
CA TYR A 182 -16.64 -20.62 -2.92
C TYR A 182 -16.85 -21.29 -1.54
N TRP A 183 -15.77 -21.49 -0.81
CA TRP A 183 -15.78 -22.17 0.49
C TRP A 183 -16.59 -21.45 1.59
N LYS A 184 -16.96 -20.17 1.35
CA LYS A 184 -17.94 -19.40 2.13
C LYS A 184 -19.03 -18.88 1.20
N PRO A 185 -19.97 -19.71 0.80
CA PRO A 185 -20.94 -19.37 -0.24
C PRO A 185 -21.81 -18.16 0.10
N ASP A 186 -22.09 -17.91 1.37
CA ASP A 186 -22.89 -16.76 1.83
C ASP A 186 -22.20 -15.41 1.62
N GLU A 187 -20.91 -15.41 1.37
CA GLU A 187 -20.14 -14.20 1.07
C GLU A 187 -20.20 -13.78 -0.43
N VAL A 188 -20.78 -14.60 -1.30
CA VAL A 188 -20.88 -14.32 -2.74
C VAL A 188 -22.32 -14.05 -3.13
N LYS A 189 -22.70 -12.77 -3.17
CA LYS A 189 -24.11 -12.35 -3.38
C LYS A 189 -24.38 -11.71 -4.74
N VAL A 190 -23.35 -11.43 -5.53
CA VAL A 190 -23.47 -10.87 -6.89
C VAL A 190 -22.98 -11.88 -7.94
N ASP A 191 -23.69 -11.95 -9.06
CA ASP A 191 -23.35 -12.88 -10.15
C ASP A 191 -22.21 -12.36 -11.02
N ASN A 192 -22.11 -11.05 -11.17
CA ASN A 192 -21.10 -10.41 -12.02
C ASN A 192 -20.49 -9.23 -11.29
N LEU A 193 -19.16 -9.13 -11.36
CA LEU A 193 -18.38 -8.01 -10.88
C LEU A 193 -17.56 -7.45 -12.04
N ILE A 194 -17.71 -6.14 -12.29
CA ILE A 194 -17.05 -5.47 -13.41
C ILE A 194 -16.30 -4.26 -12.87
N PHE A 195 -15.00 -4.23 -13.10
CA PHE A 195 -14.20 -3.01 -12.93
C PHE A 195 -14.19 -2.26 -14.26
N ALA A 196 -14.96 -1.17 -14.32
CA ALA A 196 -14.94 -0.26 -15.46
C ALA A 196 -13.80 0.74 -15.28
N ILE A 197 -12.78 0.64 -16.12
CA ILE A 197 -11.56 1.44 -16.00
C ILE A 197 -11.82 2.85 -16.56
N ASN A 198 -11.65 3.87 -15.73
CA ASN A 198 -11.71 5.26 -16.15
C ASN A 198 -10.79 6.10 -15.26
N THR A 199 -9.81 6.76 -15.86
CA THR A 199 -8.80 7.55 -15.14
C THR A 199 -9.29 8.91 -14.69
N ASP A 200 -10.35 9.46 -15.32
CA ASP A 200 -10.91 10.75 -14.97
C ASP A 200 -11.95 10.64 -13.85
N ALA A 201 -11.68 11.29 -12.72
CA ALA A 201 -12.54 11.25 -11.54
C ALA A 201 -13.90 11.92 -11.75
N SER A 202 -13.99 12.96 -12.58
CA SER A 202 -15.26 13.64 -12.85
C SER A 202 -16.17 12.78 -13.73
N VAL A 203 -15.60 12.07 -14.69
CA VAL A 203 -16.33 11.10 -15.52
C VAL A 203 -16.82 9.93 -14.66
N ARG A 204 -16.00 9.42 -13.74
CA ARG A 204 -16.45 8.37 -12.79
C ARG A 204 -17.64 8.83 -11.96
N ALA A 205 -17.60 10.06 -11.44
CA ALA A 205 -18.71 10.63 -10.66
C ALA A 205 -20.00 10.74 -11.49
N GLN A 206 -19.91 11.17 -12.76
CA GLN A 206 -21.07 11.26 -13.65
C GLN A 206 -21.66 9.90 -13.97
N LYS A 207 -20.83 8.89 -14.24
CA LYS A 207 -21.28 7.51 -14.48
C LYS A 207 -22.01 6.92 -13.26
N LEU A 208 -21.50 7.22 -12.05
CA LEU A 208 -22.18 6.83 -10.81
C LEU A 208 -23.57 7.48 -10.71
N LYS A 209 -23.68 8.79 -10.95
CA LYS A 209 -24.96 9.51 -10.94
C LYS A 209 -25.94 8.97 -11.98
N ALA A 210 -25.45 8.64 -13.17
CA ALA A 210 -26.26 8.07 -14.26
C ALA A 210 -26.71 6.63 -14.00
N GLY A 211 -26.11 5.94 -13.01
CA GLY A 211 -26.41 4.55 -12.72
C GLY A 211 -25.68 3.54 -13.59
N GLU A 212 -24.69 3.99 -14.35
CA GLU A 212 -23.84 3.11 -15.15
C GLU A 212 -22.86 2.31 -14.28
N CYS A 213 -22.51 2.84 -13.10
CA CYS A 213 -21.70 2.17 -12.08
C CYS A 213 -22.42 2.21 -10.73
N GLN A 214 -22.13 1.25 -9.86
CA GLN A 214 -22.70 1.17 -8.52
C GLN A 214 -21.78 1.78 -7.46
N ILE A 215 -20.47 1.71 -7.65
CA ILE A 215 -19.45 2.21 -6.73
C ILE A 215 -18.39 2.94 -7.55
N THR A 216 -17.82 4.01 -7.01
CA THR A 216 -16.63 4.64 -7.57
C THR A 216 -15.58 4.94 -6.51
N LEU A 217 -14.35 5.18 -6.94
CA LEU A 217 -13.18 5.41 -6.09
C LEU A 217 -12.68 6.84 -6.24
N ASN A 218 -12.02 7.34 -5.18
CA ASN A 218 -11.23 8.57 -5.23
C ASN A 218 -11.96 9.72 -5.94
N PRO A 219 -13.11 10.20 -5.42
CA PRO A 219 -13.78 11.35 -5.98
C PRO A 219 -12.91 12.60 -5.81
N ARG A 220 -13.03 13.56 -6.73
CA ARG A 220 -12.38 14.86 -6.52
C ARG A 220 -13.02 15.57 -5.33
N PRO A 221 -12.25 16.26 -4.48
CA PRO A 221 -12.81 17.07 -3.40
C PRO A 221 -13.90 18.04 -3.86
N ALA A 222 -13.74 18.64 -5.04
CA ALA A 222 -14.72 19.54 -5.63
C ALA A 222 -16.09 18.90 -5.93
N ASP A 223 -16.14 17.58 -6.11
CA ASP A 223 -17.39 16.86 -6.43
C ASP A 223 -18.12 16.35 -5.17
N LEU A 224 -17.51 16.39 -3.98
CA LEU A 224 -18.06 15.81 -2.76
C LEU A 224 -19.41 16.38 -2.36
N ASP A 225 -19.58 17.70 -2.43
CA ASP A 225 -20.85 18.35 -2.09
C ASP A 225 -21.99 17.92 -3.02
N ALA A 226 -21.73 17.83 -4.31
CA ALA A 226 -22.73 17.39 -5.29
C ALA A 226 -23.08 15.90 -5.10
N LEU A 227 -22.10 15.07 -4.80
CA LEU A 227 -22.31 13.64 -4.50
C LEU A 227 -23.11 13.44 -3.21
N LYS A 228 -22.82 14.23 -2.18
CA LYS A 228 -23.53 14.17 -0.90
C LYS A 228 -25.00 14.57 -1.01
N LYS A 229 -25.31 15.52 -1.88
CA LYS A 229 -26.68 16.04 -2.10
C LYS A 229 -27.52 15.17 -3.04
N ASP A 230 -26.91 14.22 -3.74
CA ASP A 230 -27.64 13.35 -4.68
C ASP A 230 -28.50 12.35 -3.89
N PRO A 231 -29.84 12.33 -4.08
CA PRO A 231 -30.74 11.48 -3.32
C PRO A 231 -30.56 9.97 -3.61
N ASN A 232 -29.91 9.61 -4.70
CA ASN A 232 -29.67 8.22 -5.11
C ASN A 232 -28.34 7.66 -4.61
N LEU A 233 -27.51 8.50 -3.98
CA LEU A 233 -26.16 8.13 -3.57
C LEU A 233 -25.99 8.13 -2.06
N ASN A 234 -25.08 7.27 -1.61
CA ASN A 234 -24.43 7.32 -0.30
C ASN A 234 -22.98 7.76 -0.49
N LEU A 235 -22.49 8.55 0.45
CA LEU A 235 -21.10 9.01 0.47
C LEU A 235 -20.43 8.58 1.77
N PRO A 236 -20.17 7.27 1.96
CA PRO A 236 -19.43 6.82 3.12
C PRO A 236 -18.00 7.35 3.10
N SER A 237 -17.45 7.59 4.28
CA SER A 237 -16.10 8.07 4.47
C SER A 237 -15.43 7.38 5.65
N GLN A 238 -14.11 7.38 5.63
CA GLN A 238 -13.27 6.85 6.68
C GLN A 238 -12.05 7.73 6.85
N ALA A 239 -11.55 7.88 8.11
CA ALA A 239 -10.26 8.50 8.36
C ALA A 239 -9.18 7.77 7.55
N GLY A 240 -8.39 8.52 6.81
CA GLY A 240 -7.39 7.94 5.91
C GLY A 240 -6.23 7.32 6.66
N PHE A 241 -6.02 6.03 6.46
CA PHE A 241 -4.83 5.31 6.89
C PHE A 241 -3.71 5.55 5.87
N ASN A 242 -3.37 6.84 5.69
CA ASN A 242 -2.46 7.31 4.66
C ASN A 242 -1.67 8.53 5.12
N LEU A 243 -0.64 8.86 4.36
CA LEU A 243 0.19 10.04 4.55
C LEU A 243 0.67 10.54 3.19
N GLY A 244 0.41 11.82 2.89
CA GLY A 244 1.08 12.55 1.81
C GLY A 244 2.21 13.39 2.38
N TYR A 245 3.39 13.33 1.77
CA TYR A 245 4.59 14.00 2.28
C TYR A 245 5.55 14.43 1.16
N ILE A 246 6.49 15.27 1.53
CA ILE A 246 7.66 15.62 0.71
C ILE A 246 8.83 14.77 1.20
N ALA A 247 9.50 14.05 0.31
CA ALA A 247 10.76 13.39 0.60
C ALA A 247 11.93 14.24 0.09
N TYR A 248 12.94 14.43 0.93
CA TYR A 248 14.18 15.12 0.59
C TYR A 248 15.28 14.10 0.35
N ASN A 249 15.87 14.08 -0.83
CA ASN A 249 16.97 13.18 -1.13
C ASN A 249 18.25 13.67 -0.42
N VAL A 250 18.55 13.06 0.72
CA VAL A 250 19.69 13.48 1.57
C VAL A 250 21.06 13.17 0.93
N THR A 251 21.10 12.41 -0.15
CA THR A 251 22.35 12.15 -0.92
C THR A 251 22.70 13.27 -1.88
N HIS A 252 21.76 14.20 -2.14
CA HIS A 252 21.96 15.36 -2.97
C HIS A 252 22.23 16.61 -2.13
N LYS A 253 23.18 17.45 -2.57
CA LYS A 253 23.36 18.79 -1.97
C LYS A 253 22.27 19.75 -2.49
N PRO A 254 21.75 20.63 -1.62
CA PRO A 254 22.15 20.88 -0.23
C PRO A 254 21.34 20.10 0.82
N PHE A 255 20.58 19.06 0.43
CA PHE A 255 19.69 18.28 1.30
C PHE A 255 20.43 17.37 2.29
N ASP A 256 21.73 17.20 2.11
CA ASP A 256 22.62 16.52 3.06
C ASP A 256 22.72 17.29 4.41
N LYS A 257 22.40 18.58 4.42
CA LYS A 257 22.43 19.41 5.61
C LYS A 257 21.06 19.46 6.31
N LEU A 258 21.06 19.14 7.60
CA LEU A 258 19.85 19.17 8.42
C LEU A 258 19.17 20.54 8.40
N GLU A 259 19.96 21.62 8.54
CA GLU A 259 19.44 22.99 8.56
C GLU A 259 18.68 23.36 7.27
N VAL A 260 19.08 22.82 6.14
CA VAL A 260 18.39 23.02 4.86
C VAL A 260 17.04 22.33 4.88
N ARG A 261 16.98 21.08 5.34
CA ARG A 261 15.72 20.33 5.45
C ARG A 261 14.78 20.99 6.45
N GLN A 262 15.29 21.43 7.58
CA GLN A 262 14.52 22.19 8.58
C GLN A 262 13.96 23.49 7.99
N ALA A 263 14.77 24.22 7.21
CA ALA A 263 14.33 25.45 6.56
C ALA A 263 13.19 25.20 5.56
N LEU A 264 13.32 24.18 4.72
CA LEU A 264 12.28 23.80 3.76
C LEU A 264 10.99 23.37 4.47
N ASP A 265 11.10 22.63 5.56
CA ASP A 265 9.95 22.18 6.36
C ASP A 265 9.18 23.35 6.97
N MET A 266 9.86 24.26 7.67
CA MET A 266 9.21 25.40 8.32
C MET A 266 8.73 26.50 7.37
N ALA A 267 9.14 26.47 6.11
CA ALA A 267 8.68 27.38 5.07
C ALA A 267 7.38 26.91 4.37
N VAL A 268 6.92 25.69 4.64
CA VAL A 268 5.70 25.15 4.03
C VAL A 268 4.47 25.64 4.80
N ASN A 269 3.58 26.35 4.09
CA ASN A 269 2.26 26.72 4.62
C ASN A 269 1.27 25.57 4.48
N LYS A 270 1.38 24.58 5.38
CA LYS A 270 0.56 23.36 5.34
C LYS A 270 -0.93 23.66 5.42
N LYS A 271 -1.34 24.64 6.23
CA LYS A 271 -2.76 25.01 6.33
C LYS A 271 -3.34 25.45 5.00
N ALA A 272 -2.65 26.33 4.29
CA ALA A 272 -3.07 26.78 2.97
C ALA A 272 -3.14 25.62 1.96
N ILE A 273 -2.20 24.69 2.02
CA ILE A 273 -2.19 23.48 1.16
C ILE A 273 -3.39 22.59 1.48
N ILE A 274 -3.69 22.33 2.74
CA ILE A 274 -4.86 21.55 3.15
C ILE A 274 -6.15 22.19 2.63
N ASP A 275 -6.29 23.50 2.80
CA ASP A 275 -7.50 24.21 2.37
C ASP A 275 -7.66 24.18 0.84
N ALA A 276 -6.60 24.37 0.07
CA ALA A 276 -6.66 24.47 -1.39
C ALA A 276 -6.68 23.10 -2.09
N VAL A 277 -5.84 22.16 -1.64
CA VAL A 277 -5.66 20.86 -2.30
C VAL A 277 -6.69 19.84 -1.83
N TYR A 278 -6.92 19.77 -0.52
CA TYR A 278 -7.80 18.75 0.07
C TYR A 278 -9.25 19.25 0.27
N GLN A 279 -9.48 20.55 0.25
CA GLN A 279 -10.81 21.18 0.33
C GLN A 279 -11.68 20.61 1.46
N GLY A 280 -11.10 20.45 2.66
CA GLY A 280 -11.78 19.90 3.84
C GLY A 280 -11.73 18.37 3.96
N ALA A 281 -11.18 17.66 2.98
CA ALA A 281 -11.02 16.22 3.01
C ALA A 281 -9.61 15.79 3.46
N GLY A 282 -8.94 16.58 4.29
CA GLY A 282 -7.60 16.29 4.80
C GLY A 282 -7.38 16.82 6.21
N GLN A 283 -6.53 16.12 6.94
CA GLN A 283 -5.98 16.53 8.22
C GLN A 283 -4.50 16.87 8.05
N LEU A 284 -4.05 17.92 8.76
CA LEU A 284 -2.64 18.27 8.81
C LEU A 284 -1.83 17.15 9.46
N ALA A 285 -0.75 16.74 8.82
CA ALA A 285 0.17 15.72 9.33
C ALA A 285 1.39 16.35 10.00
N SER A 286 1.82 15.78 11.11
CA SER A 286 3.01 16.16 11.85
C SER A 286 4.02 15.04 12.05
N ASN A 287 3.68 13.83 11.66
CA ASN A 287 4.44 12.61 11.92
C ASN A 287 4.54 11.75 10.66
N GLY A 288 5.47 10.82 10.64
CA GLY A 288 5.73 9.92 9.53
C GLY A 288 4.75 8.75 9.38
N MET A 289 3.66 8.75 10.13
CA MET A 289 2.56 7.78 10.03
C MET A 289 1.25 8.39 10.50
N PRO A 290 0.08 7.79 10.18
CA PRO A 290 -1.21 8.37 10.55
C PRO A 290 -1.55 8.18 12.04
N PRO A 291 -2.38 9.07 12.62
CA PRO A 291 -2.77 8.99 14.04
C PRO A 291 -3.55 7.72 14.41
N THR A 292 -4.15 7.06 13.42
CA THR A 292 -4.90 5.81 13.62
C THR A 292 -4.00 4.58 13.74
N GLN A 293 -2.69 4.73 13.47
CA GLN A 293 -1.72 3.66 13.66
C GLN A 293 -1.41 3.52 15.15
N TRP A 294 -1.53 2.32 15.72
CA TRP A 294 -1.04 2.08 17.07
C TRP A 294 0.46 2.39 17.14
N SER A 295 0.97 2.83 18.27
CA SER A 295 2.29 3.41 18.52
C SER A 295 2.48 4.86 18.05
N TYR A 296 1.47 5.49 17.43
CA TYR A 296 1.57 6.91 17.09
C TYR A 296 1.88 7.77 18.32
N ASP A 297 2.85 8.64 18.20
CA ASP A 297 3.24 9.56 19.28
C ASP A 297 2.56 10.92 19.11
N GLU A 298 1.53 11.16 19.91
CA GLU A 298 0.77 12.42 19.90
C GLU A 298 1.56 13.63 20.41
N THR A 299 2.69 13.41 21.05
CA THR A 299 3.56 14.48 21.57
C THR A 299 4.37 15.17 20.47
N ILE A 300 4.52 14.51 19.32
CA ILE A 300 5.25 15.07 18.18
C ILE A 300 4.39 16.15 17.51
N LYS A 301 4.91 17.36 17.48
CA LYS A 301 4.27 18.54 16.87
C LYS A 301 5.11 19.08 15.74
N ASP A 302 4.44 19.73 14.79
CA ASP A 302 5.13 20.44 13.72
C ASP A 302 5.92 21.64 14.25
N ALA A 303 7.01 21.95 13.55
CA ALA A 303 7.63 23.25 13.68
C ALA A 303 6.64 24.35 13.21
N PRO A 304 6.58 25.50 13.87
CA PRO A 304 5.76 26.62 13.40
C PRO A 304 6.16 27.05 11.99
N TYR A 305 5.18 27.45 11.18
CA TYR A 305 5.42 28.10 9.89
C TYR A 305 6.18 29.41 10.12
N ASP A 306 7.44 29.47 9.67
CA ASP A 306 8.34 30.60 9.92
C ASP A 306 9.32 30.80 8.75
N PRO A 307 8.89 31.49 7.68
CA PRO A 307 9.77 31.75 6.53
C PRO A 307 11.00 32.60 6.88
N ALA A 308 10.90 33.52 7.83
CA ALA A 308 12.02 34.37 8.26
C ALA A 308 13.15 33.53 8.87
N LYS A 309 12.81 32.65 9.81
CA LYS A 309 13.76 31.71 10.41
C LYS A 309 14.32 30.72 9.38
N ALA A 310 13.52 30.28 8.43
CA ALA A 310 13.96 29.42 7.34
C ALA A 310 15.06 30.10 6.50
N ARG A 311 14.90 31.37 6.16
CA ARG A 311 15.93 32.15 5.48
C ARG A 311 17.23 32.22 6.27
N GLU A 312 17.14 32.46 7.57
CA GLU A 312 18.34 32.52 8.46
C GLU A 312 19.08 31.16 8.45
N LEU A 313 18.35 30.04 8.54
CA LEU A 313 18.95 28.70 8.49
C LEU A 313 19.64 28.42 7.14
N LEU A 314 19.04 28.81 6.02
CA LEU A 314 19.65 28.66 4.71
C LEU A 314 20.92 29.48 4.56
N LYS A 315 20.90 30.73 5.03
CA LYS A 315 22.08 31.60 5.05
C LYS A 315 23.20 31.01 5.90
N LYS A 316 22.88 30.53 7.10
CA LYS A 316 23.84 29.88 8.01
C LYS A 316 24.42 28.60 7.38
N ALA A 317 23.61 27.84 6.63
CA ALA A 317 24.03 26.65 5.92
C ALA A 317 24.87 26.94 4.65
N GLY A 318 25.01 28.21 4.28
CA GLY A 318 25.78 28.63 3.10
C GLY A 318 25.03 28.40 1.77
N VAL A 319 23.70 28.35 1.81
CA VAL A 319 22.88 28.22 0.59
C VAL A 319 22.64 29.60 -0.02
N ALA A 320 23.07 29.78 -1.26
CA ALA A 320 22.94 31.04 -1.97
C ALA A 320 21.47 31.35 -2.32
N GLU A 321 21.12 32.64 -2.30
CA GLU A 321 19.83 33.12 -2.81
C GLU A 321 19.64 32.69 -4.27
N GLY A 322 18.46 32.17 -4.62
CA GLY A 322 18.16 31.70 -5.96
C GLY A 322 18.68 30.29 -6.29
N THR A 323 19.19 29.55 -5.30
CA THR A 323 19.57 28.15 -5.51
C THR A 323 18.43 27.37 -6.11
N GLU A 324 18.70 26.70 -7.23
CA GLU A 324 17.72 25.89 -7.96
C GLU A 324 17.71 24.45 -7.45
N ILE A 325 16.54 23.92 -7.22
CA ILE A 325 16.29 22.51 -6.89
C ILE A 325 15.17 21.96 -7.76
N THR A 326 15.08 20.65 -7.90
CA THR A 326 13.94 20.01 -8.53
C THR A 326 12.93 19.56 -7.49
N LEU A 327 11.66 19.78 -7.78
CA LEU A 327 10.51 19.26 -7.02
C LEU A 327 9.67 18.39 -7.95
N TRP A 328 9.62 17.11 -7.64
CA TRP A 328 8.87 16.16 -8.45
C TRP A 328 7.41 16.11 -8.00
N ALA A 329 6.50 16.20 -8.95
CA ALA A 329 5.06 16.09 -8.73
C ALA A 329 4.48 14.89 -9.47
N MET A 330 3.64 14.13 -8.80
CA MET A 330 2.97 12.96 -9.37
C MET A 330 1.98 13.40 -10.46
N PRO A 331 1.92 12.69 -11.60
CA PRO A 331 0.97 13.00 -12.66
C PRO A 331 -0.45 12.47 -12.40
N VAL A 332 -0.62 11.67 -11.35
CA VAL A 332 -1.85 10.94 -11.04
C VAL A 332 -2.39 11.32 -9.68
N GLN A 333 -3.72 11.25 -9.53
CA GLN A 333 -4.38 11.32 -8.23
C GLN A 333 -4.10 10.05 -7.43
N ARG A 334 -3.80 10.23 -6.14
CA ARG A 334 -3.62 9.15 -5.19
C ARG A 334 -4.52 9.35 -3.96
N PRO A 335 -4.83 8.29 -3.20
CA PRO A 335 -5.64 8.43 -1.98
C PRO A 335 -5.10 9.49 -1.03
N TYR A 336 -3.79 9.61 -0.92
CA TYR A 336 -3.10 10.55 -0.02
C TYR A 336 -2.85 11.94 -0.65
N ASN A 337 -3.10 12.13 -1.94
CA ASN A 337 -2.92 13.42 -2.61
C ASN A 337 -3.85 13.57 -3.82
N PRO A 338 -4.89 14.42 -3.71
CA PRO A 338 -5.87 14.60 -4.78
C PRO A 338 -5.38 15.51 -5.92
N ASN A 339 -4.33 16.29 -5.71
CA ASN A 339 -3.81 17.22 -6.72
C ASN A 339 -2.34 17.59 -6.43
N ALA A 340 -1.43 16.72 -6.85
CA ALA A 340 -0.01 16.94 -6.65
C ALA A 340 0.54 18.14 -7.43
N LYS A 341 0.00 18.42 -8.62
CA LYS A 341 0.40 19.59 -9.42
C LYS A 341 0.15 20.89 -8.66
N LEU A 342 -1.05 21.08 -8.12
CA LEU A 342 -1.38 22.27 -7.35
C LEU A 342 -0.53 22.36 -6.08
N MET A 343 -0.33 21.25 -5.38
CA MET A 343 0.54 21.22 -4.20
C MET A 343 1.96 21.63 -4.54
N ALA A 344 2.53 21.13 -5.63
CA ALA A 344 3.87 21.49 -6.10
C ALA A 344 3.99 22.98 -6.43
N GLU A 345 2.99 23.56 -7.08
CA GLU A 345 2.95 25.00 -7.39
C GLU A 345 2.89 25.86 -6.13
N MET A 346 2.15 25.43 -5.12
CA MET A 346 2.10 26.09 -3.81
C MET A 346 3.43 26.00 -3.07
N LEU A 347 4.08 24.84 -3.07
CA LEU A 347 5.42 24.66 -2.49
C LEU A 347 6.48 25.48 -3.22
N GLN A 348 6.41 25.53 -4.54
CA GLN A 348 7.29 26.38 -5.35
C GLN A 348 7.20 27.85 -4.90
N ASN A 349 5.99 28.34 -4.68
CA ASN A 349 5.75 29.68 -4.15
C ASN A 349 6.28 29.86 -2.71
N ASP A 350 6.04 28.90 -1.83
CA ASP A 350 6.48 28.95 -0.45
C ASP A 350 8.01 28.99 -0.36
N TRP A 351 8.69 28.15 -1.11
CA TRP A 351 10.16 28.10 -1.13
C TRP A 351 10.79 29.29 -1.88
N ALA A 352 10.08 29.90 -2.82
CA ALA A 352 10.54 31.13 -3.44
C ALA A 352 10.67 32.27 -2.40
N LYS A 353 9.79 32.32 -1.39
CA LYS A 353 9.86 33.30 -0.31
C LYS A 353 11.12 33.18 0.56
N ILE A 354 11.75 32.04 0.56
CA ILE A 354 13.00 31.80 1.31
C ILE A 354 14.23 31.72 0.41
N GLY A 355 14.11 32.12 -0.85
CA GLY A 355 15.22 32.21 -1.79
C GLY A 355 15.56 30.89 -2.50
N ILE A 356 14.69 29.91 -2.47
CA ILE A 356 14.86 28.63 -3.18
C ILE A 356 13.99 28.64 -4.44
N LYS A 357 14.62 28.35 -5.58
CA LYS A 357 13.94 28.23 -6.87
C LYS A 357 13.65 26.77 -7.17
N ALA A 358 12.40 26.35 -6.93
CA ALA A 358 11.98 24.98 -7.23
C ALA A 358 11.52 24.86 -8.68
N LYS A 359 12.13 23.93 -9.41
CA LYS A 359 11.70 23.52 -10.75
C LYS A 359 10.82 22.28 -10.64
N ILE A 360 9.57 22.41 -11.06
CA ILE A 360 8.61 21.30 -11.01
C ILE A 360 8.90 20.32 -12.16
N VAL A 361 9.04 19.04 -11.82
CA VAL A 361 9.31 17.95 -12.75
C VAL A 361 8.26 16.87 -12.58
N THR A 362 7.79 16.29 -13.66
CA THR A 362 6.87 15.16 -13.63
C THR A 362 7.27 14.13 -14.71
N TYR A 363 6.93 12.87 -14.45
CA TYR A 363 7.09 11.74 -15.37
C TYR A 363 5.81 10.91 -15.33
N GLU A 364 5.61 10.08 -16.36
CA GLU A 364 4.59 9.02 -16.27
C GLU A 364 4.78 8.22 -14.97
N TRP A 365 3.69 7.73 -14.36
CA TRP A 365 3.73 7.20 -12.99
C TRP A 365 4.75 6.07 -12.78
N GLY A 366 4.81 5.11 -13.69
CA GLY A 366 5.78 4.01 -13.60
C GLY A 366 7.23 4.50 -13.67
N GLU A 367 7.51 5.43 -14.58
CA GLU A 367 8.83 6.08 -14.71
C GLU A 367 9.15 6.97 -13.50
N TYR A 368 8.15 7.66 -12.95
CA TYR A 368 8.29 8.46 -11.74
C TYR A 368 8.85 7.63 -10.58
N ILE A 369 8.23 6.49 -10.30
CA ILE A 369 8.66 5.59 -9.23
C ILE A 369 10.02 4.96 -9.52
N LYS A 370 10.24 4.49 -10.74
CA LYS A 370 11.51 3.86 -11.15
C LYS A 370 12.69 4.82 -11.00
N ARG A 371 12.56 6.04 -11.51
CA ARG A 371 13.61 7.08 -11.44
C ARG A 371 13.83 7.56 -10.00
N ALA A 372 12.75 7.69 -9.22
CA ALA A 372 12.84 8.05 -7.81
C ALA A 372 13.58 6.98 -6.99
N LYS A 373 13.34 5.69 -7.24
CA LYS A 373 14.13 4.60 -6.64
C LYS A 373 15.59 4.68 -7.01
N GLY A 374 15.90 5.11 -8.22
CA GLY A 374 17.26 5.42 -8.68
C GLY A 374 17.88 6.68 -8.07
N GLY A 375 17.11 7.47 -7.29
CA GLY A 375 17.63 8.66 -6.61
C GLY A 375 17.84 9.89 -7.49
N GLU A 376 17.12 10.02 -8.62
CA GLU A 376 17.28 11.15 -9.55
C GLU A 376 16.69 12.46 -9.04
N HIS A 377 15.77 12.42 -8.08
CA HIS A 377 15.08 13.59 -7.53
C HIS A 377 15.89 14.31 -6.45
N ASP A 378 15.66 15.62 -6.31
CA ASP A 378 16.09 16.41 -5.16
C ASP A 378 15.05 16.35 -4.04
N ALA A 379 13.86 16.84 -4.31
CA ALA A 379 12.68 16.71 -3.47
C ALA A 379 11.51 16.15 -4.29
N MET A 380 10.65 15.36 -3.67
CA MET A 380 9.51 14.78 -4.39
C MET A 380 8.27 14.69 -3.53
N LEU A 381 7.12 14.87 -4.16
CA LEU A 381 5.83 14.54 -3.60
C LEU A 381 5.58 13.04 -3.75
N ILE A 382 5.22 12.42 -2.66
CA ILE A 382 4.90 11.00 -2.58
C ILE A 382 3.99 10.77 -1.37
N GLY A 383 3.53 9.59 -1.18
CA GLY A 383 2.78 9.19 -0.01
C GLY A 383 2.71 7.70 0.14
N TRP A 384 1.99 7.27 1.14
CA TRP A 384 1.77 5.88 1.45
C TRP A 384 0.36 5.67 1.99
N SER A 385 -0.25 4.59 1.57
CA SER A 385 -1.42 4.02 2.24
C SER A 385 -0.95 2.77 2.97
N GLY A 386 -1.33 2.61 4.23
CA GLY A 386 -0.89 1.46 5.01
C GLY A 386 -1.36 0.14 4.43
N ASP A 387 -0.52 -0.88 4.47
CA ASP A 387 -0.78 -2.18 3.82
C ASP A 387 -1.21 -3.27 4.79
N ASN A 388 -0.83 -3.19 6.07
CA ASN A 388 -1.00 -4.33 6.99
C ASN A 388 -1.30 -3.96 8.44
N GLY A 389 -1.41 -2.68 8.78
CA GLY A 389 -1.71 -2.20 10.13
C GLY A 389 -0.56 -2.31 11.14
N ASP A 390 0.62 -2.74 10.74
CA ASP A 390 1.81 -2.76 11.60
C ASP A 390 2.63 -1.48 11.41
N PRO A 391 3.19 -0.87 12.48
CA PRO A 391 4.03 0.32 12.36
C PRO A 391 5.28 0.14 11.50
N ASP A 392 5.80 -1.08 11.36
CA ASP A 392 6.93 -1.38 10.49
C ASP A 392 6.66 -1.04 9.03
N ASN A 393 5.41 -1.15 8.59
CA ASN A 393 4.98 -0.79 7.24
C ASN A 393 5.16 0.72 6.95
N TRP A 394 5.23 1.53 7.97
CA TRP A 394 5.56 2.97 7.90
C TRP A 394 7.04 3.20 8.17
N LEU A 395 7.46 2.87 9.39
CA LEU A 395 8.75 3.28 9.92
C LEU A 395 9.92 2.49 9.32
N GLY A 396 9.75 1.19 9.08
CA GLY A 396 10.76 0.37 8.40
C GLY A 396 10.76 0.55 6.88
N THR A 397 9.58 0.43 6.27
CA THR A 397 9.41 0.44 4.81
C THR A 397 9.74 1.78 4.15
N LEU A 398 9.43 2.90 4.82
CA LEU A 398 9.59 4.24 4.24
C LEU A 398 10.86 4.97 4.67
N TYR A 399 11.40 4.65 5.84
CA TYR A 399 12.49 5.45 6.42
C TYR A 399 13.68 4.59 6.91
N GLY A 400 13.58 3.27 6.85
CA GLY A 400 14.64 2.35 7.25
C GLY A 400 15.78 2.27 6.24
N CYS A 401 16.96 1.85 6.72
CA CYS A 401 18.16 1.72 5.89
C CYS A 401 18.01 0.65 4.80
N ASP A 402 17.32 -0.45 5.08
CA ASP A 402 17.14 -1.53 4.11
C ASP A 402 16.22 -1.13 2.93
N ALA A 403 15.46 -0.04 3.08
CA ALA A 403 14.52 0.45 2.07
C ALA A 403 15.08 1.55 1.15
N VAL A 404 16.35 1.93 1.27
CA VAL A 404 16.95 3.05 0.51
C VAL A 404 16.93 2.83 -1.01
N ASP A 405 16.96 1.60 -1.47
CA ASP A 405 16.82 1.24 -2.88
C ASP A 405 15.37 0.89 -3.27
N GLY A 406 14.46 0.94 -2.30
CA GLY A 406 13.04 0.67 -2.42
C GLY A 406 12.18 1.92 -2.20
N ASN A 407 11.34 1.88 -1.16
CA ASN A 407 10.34 2.91 -0.89
C ASN A 407 10.85 4.05 0.02
N ASN A 408 12.09 4.01 0.49
CA ASN A 408 12.70 5.12 1.20
C ASN A 408 13.24 6.15 0.19
N PHE A 409 12.39 7.03 -0.27
CA PHE A 409 12.74 8.04 -1.27
C PHE A 409 13.57 9.19 -0.73
N SER A 410 13.66 9.36 0.58
CA SER A 410 14.59 10.31 1.18
C SER A 410 16.05 9.83 1.12
N LYS A 411 16.27 8.53 0.89
CA LYS A 411 17.60 7.89 0.94
C LYS A 411 18.30 8.06 2.30
N TRP A 412 17.57 8.51 3.30
CA TRP A 412 18.07 8.70 4.66
C TRP A 412 18.28 7.37 5.35
N CYS A 413 19.45 7.22 5.96
CA CYS A 413 19.81 6.01 6.69
C CYS A 413 20.52 6.42 7.99
N ASP A 414 19.78 6.38 9.08
CA ASP A 414 20.28 6.66 10.43
C ASP A 414 20.40 5.37 11.23
N ALA A 415 21.60 5.05 11.70
CA ALA A 415 21.87 3.79 12.40
C ALA A 415 21.08 3.66 13.72
N GLY A 416 20.92 4.75 14.45
CA GLY A 416 20.15 4.76 15.69
C GLY A 416 18.66 4.53 15.46
N TYR A 417 18.10 5.20 14.47
CA TYR A 417 16.73 5.00 14.01
C TYR A 417 16.51 3.54 13.53
N ASP A 418 17.35 3.09 12.65
CA ASP A 418 17.24 1.78 12.01
C ASP A 418 17.31 0.64 13.05
N LYS A 419 18.20 0.78 14.05
CA LYS A 419 18.28 -0.17 15.15
C LYS A 419 16.97 -0.25 15.95
N LEU A 420 16.35 0.88 16.28
CA LEU A 420 15.08 0.92 17.02
C LEU A 420 13.96 0.23 16.24
N VAL A 421 13.85 0.49 14.95
CA VAL A 421 12.83 -0.11 14.07
C VAL A 421 13.05 -1.62 13.92
N LYS A 422 14.29 -2.06 13.72
CA LYS A 422 14.63 -3.48 13.63
C LYS A 422 14.40 -4.22 14.93
N ASP A 423 14.78 -3.64 16.07
CA ASP A 423 14.54 -4.21 17.39
C ASP A 423 13.03 -4.35 17.67
N ALA A 424 12.24 -3.34 17.30
CA ALA A 424 10.78 -3.37 17.41
C ALA A 424 10.16 -4.49 16.57
N LYS A 425 10.64 -4.71 15.34
CA LYS A 425 10.17 -5.78 14.46
C LYS A 425 10.48 -7.18 15.03
N ARG A 426 11.58 -7.33 15.77
CA ARG A 426 12.02 -8.57 16.39
C ARG A 426 11.41 -8.82 17.77
N THR A 427 10.65 -7.90 18.29
CA THR A 427 10.02 -7.95 19.61
C THR A 427 8.55 -8.28 19.47
N THR A 428 8.04 -9.27 20.19
CA THR A 428 6.62 -9.68 20.14
C THR A 428 5.72 -8.89 21.10
N ASP A 429 6.27 -8.35 22.18
CA ASP A 429 5.53 -7.55 23.14
C ASP A 429 5.15 -6.18 22.58
N GLN A 430 3.86 -5.92 22.43
CA GLN A 430 3.35 -4.69 21.83
C GLN A 430 3.71 -3.43 22.63
N GLY A 431 3.78 -3.52 23.95
CA GLY A 431 4.21 -2.40 24.81
C GLY A 431 5.65 -2.00 24.55
N LYS A 432 6.56 -2.96 24.49
CA LYS A 432 7.98 -2.73 24.17
C LYS A 432 8.15 -2.22 22.74
N ARG A 433 7.41 -2.78 21.78
CA ARG A 433 7.40 -2.28 20.40
C ARG A 433 6.94 -0.82 20.33
N THR A 434 5.90 -0.47 21.07
CA THR A 434 5.39 0.91 21.14
C THR A 434 6.46 1.89 21.63
N GLU A 435 7.19 1.55 22.69
CA GLU A 435 8.29 2.37 23.22
C GLU A 435 9.39 2.60 22.17
N LEU A 436 9.83 1.53 21.50
CA LEU A 436 10.86 1.59 20.46
C LEU A 436 10.40 2.44 19.26
N TYR A 437 9.16 2.27 18.80
CA TYR A 437 8.62 3.05 17.69
C TYR A 437 8.41 4.53 18.03
N LYS A 438 8.05 4.85 19.27
CA LYS A 438 7.97 6.26 19.71
C LYS A 438 9.33 6.94 19.70
N GLN A 439 10.37 6.26 20.19
CA GLN A 439 11.74 6.76 20.09
C GLN A 439 12.17 6.99 18.63
N ALA A 440 11.86 6.04 17.74
CA ALA A 440 12.16 6.18 16.31
C ALA A 440 11.44 7.40 15.69
N GLN A 441 10.18 7.62 16.02
CA GLN A 441 9.40 8.77 15.53
C GLN A 441 10.04 10.11 15.93
N HIS A 442 10.60 10.24 17.15
CA HIS A 442 11.31 11.42 17.58
C HIS A 442 12.57 11.67 16.74
N ILE A 443 13.38 10.64 16.49
CA ILE A 443 14.57 10.77 15.62
C ILE A 443 14.16 11.21 14.21
N LEU A 444 13.13 10.59 13.65
CA LEU A 444 12.61 10.96 12.31
C LEU A 444 12.20 12.43 12.26
N LYS A 445 11.50 12.92 13.29
CA LYS A 445 11.08 14.32 13.38
C LYS A 445 12.27 15.28 13.51
N GLU A 446 13.25 14.95 14.31
CA GLU A 446 14.45 15.76 14.55
C GLU A 446 15.34 15.85 13.30
N GLN A 447 15.47 14.76 12.54
CA GLN A 447 16.34 14.67 11.38
C GLN A 447 15.69 15.17 10.08
N VAL A 448 14.39 15.34 10.04
CA VAL A 448 13.61 15.92 8.92
C VAL A 448 14.00 15.32 7.53
N PRO A 449 14.01 14.01 7.34
CA PRO A 449 14.20 13.47 5.99
C PRO A 449 12.98 13.69 5.11
N ILE A 450 11.83 13.95 5.73
CA ILE A 450 10.55 14.25 5.08
C ILE A 450 9.87 15.45 5.71
N THR A 451 8.98 16.07 4.96
CA THR A 451 7.96 16.99 5.51
C THR A 451 6.59 16.31 5.38
N PRO A 452 5.98 15.85 6.47
CA PRO A 452 4.61 15.35 6.46
C PRO A 452 3.65 16.48 6.09
N ILE A 453 2.70 16.23 5.19
CA ILE A 453 1.73 17.26 4.75
C ILE A 453 0.33 16.95 5.28
N ALA A 454 -0.23 15.79 4.92
CA ALA A 454 -1.63 15.51 5.20
C ALA A 454 -1.95 14.01 5.30
N HIS A 455 -3.01 13.75 6.07
CA HIS A 455 -3.77 12.50 6.02
C HIS A 455 -5.10 12.82 5.33
N SER A 456 -5.40 12.20 4.20
CA SER A 456 -6.65 12.46 3.50
C SER A 456 -7.78 11.57 4.03
N THR A 457 -8.99 12.12 4.09
CA THR A 457 -10.19 11.33 4.32
C THR A 457 -10.52 10.52 3.07
N VAL A 458 -10.77 9.24 3.23
CA VAL A 458 -11.16 8.36 2.12
C VAL A 458 -12.69 8.41 1.97
N TYR A 459 -13.15 8.73 0.77
CA TYR A 459 -14.55 8.69 0.37
C TYR A 459 -14.74 7.63 -0.71
N GLN A 460 -15.82 6.87 -0.59
CA GLN A 460 -16.17 5.87 -1.60
C GLN A 460 -17.64 5.98 -1.99
N PRO A 461 -17.96 6.89 -2.90
CA PRO A 461 -19.33 7.12 -3.31
C PRO A 461 -19.95 5.88 -3.94
N MET A 462 -21.20 5.58 -3.57
CA MET A 462 -21.92 4.44 -4.09
C MET A 462 -23.42 4.73 -4.21
N ARG A 463 -24.10 3.98 -5.05
CA ARG A 463 -25.57 4.04 -5.13
C ARG A 463 -26.18 3.45 -3.86
N LYS A 464 -27.36 3.95 -3.49
CA LYS A 464 -28.11 3.44 -2.32
C LYS A 464 -28.56 1.98 -2.45
N THR A 465 -28.54 1.46 -3.67
CA THR A 465 -28.82 0.04 -3.94
C THR A 465 -27.68 -0.89 -3.60
N VAL A 466 -26.51 -0.37 -3.23
CA VAL A 466 -25.37 -1.17 -2.75
C VAL A 466 -25.48 -1.38 -1.26
N HIS A 467 -25.44 -2.62 -0.82
CA HIS A 467 -25.52 -3.01 0.57
C HIS A 467 -24.25 -3.74 1.00
N ASP A 468 -23.91 -3.61 2.29
CA ASP A 468 -22.80 -4.32 2.96
C ASP A 468 -21.39 -4.05 2.39
N PHE A 469 -21.20 -2.99 1.59
CA PHE A 469 -19.85 -2.55 1.21
C PHE A 469 -19.17 -1.83 2.38
N ARG A 470 -17.89 -2.16 2.61
CA ARG A 470 -17.08 -1.53 3.66
C ARG A 470 -15.79 -1.00 3.07
N ILE A 471 -15.44 0.24 3.40
CA ILE A 471 -14.19 0.86 2.99
C ILE A 471 -13.04 0.15 3.71
N SER A 472 -12.05 -0.32 2.96
CA SER A 472 -10.83 -0.88 3.54
C SER A 472 -9.87 0.24 3.97
N PRO A 473 -9.29 0.19 5.17
CA PRO A 473 -8.24 1.13 5.57
C PRO A 473 -6.98 1.02 4.69
N PHE A 474 -6.78 -0.13 4.05
CA PHE A 474 -5.64 -0.40 3.17
C PHE A 474 -5.90 -0.09 1.69
N GLY A 475 -7.05 0.48 1.36
CA GLY A 475 -7.43 0.75 -0.03
C GLY A 475 -7.74 -0.49 -0.87
N LEU A 476 -7.93 -1.63 -0.24
CA LEU A 476 -8.31 -2.88 -0.91
C LEU A 476 -9.80 -2.86 -1.29
N ASN A 477 -10.11 -3.29 -2.49
CA ASN A 477 -11.48 -3.35 -2.99
C ASN A 477 -12.05 -4.76 -2.81
N SER A 478 -12.66 -5.00 -1.66
CA SER A 478 -13.26 -6.28 -1.31
C SER A 478 -14.78 -6.24 -1.49
N PHE A 479 -15.33 -7.24 -2.16
CA PHE A 479 -16.75 -7.36 -2.47
C PHE A 479 -17.40 -8.57 -1.81
N TYR A 480 -16.75 -9.16 -0.82
CA TYR A 480 -17.36 -10.18 0.05
C TYR A 480 -18.64 -9.63 0.67
N GLU A 481 -19.71 -10.42 0.66
CA GLU A 481 -21.04 -10.08 1.20
C GLU A 481 -21.73 -8.88 0.52
N VAL A 482 -21.09 -8.19 -0.38
CA VAL A 482 -21.70 -7.06 -1.09
C VAL A 482 -22.86 -7.53 -1.94
N SER A 483 -23.98 -6.87 -1.81
CA SER A 483 -25.16 -7.12 -2.64
C SER A 483 -25.66 -5.84 -3.29
N VAL A 484 -26.40 -6.00 -4.38
CA VAL A 484 -27.08 -4.91 -5.10
C VAL A 484 -28.55 -5.26 -5.22
N GLY A 485 -29.42 -4.37 -4.75
CA GLY A 485 -30.84 -4.59 -4.76
C GLY A 485 -31.64 -3.29 -4.61
N LYS A 486 -32.98 -3.41 -4.55
CA LYS A 486 -33.88 -2.27 -4.35
C LYS A 486 -33.77 -1.68 -2.96
#